data_ba16a847812327d533404f33e9b42a26
#
_entry.id   ba16a847812327d533404f33e9b42a26
#
_cell.length_a   1.000
_cell.length_b   1.000
_cell.length_c   1.000
_cell.angle_alpha   90.00
_cell.angle_beta   90.00
_cell.angle_gamma   90.00
#
_symmetry.space_group_name_H-M   'P 1'
#
loop_
_entity.id
_entity.type
_entity.pdbx_description
1 polymer ?
#
loop_
_entity_poly.entity_id
_entity_poly.type
_entity_poly.pdbx_seq_one_letter_code
_entity_poly.pdbx_strand_id
1 'polypeptide(L)'
;MILSWYRQNANDFGLVRATRLLAHVVWRRAYVNMGNALFRTRVECPCCGWRGNRFLDYIEMGYTVKNAACPRCDSHSRHRALFLWLRKSYQIETKSGTALLFAPETALGPLWQTATDLQTYRIDVESRRDVEVLADIMHLPFSSNVATLIWCHHVLEQVSDDRLALRQLHRVLMKETGRLIVSAGESSHSSTREFGRSEKALSGNRRSYGTDFSARLNEAGFAVQQLNYNLSADERRRYAVRDEPFYLCVKN
;
A
#
# COMPACT_ATOMS: atom_id res chain seq x y z
N MET A 1 -13.15 13.30 -5.42
CA MET A 1 -12.57 11.98 -5.74
C MET A 1 -13.13 11.38 -7.04
N ILE A 2 -14.42 11.05 -7.21
CA ILE A 2 -14.93 10.40 -8.44
C ILE A 2 -14.80 11.28 -9.69
N LEU A 3 -14.98 12.61 -9.56
CA LEU A 3 -14.83 13.55 -10.67
C LEU A 3 -13.37 13.72 -11.13
N SER A 4 -12.43 13.75 -10.22
CA SER A 4 -11.00 13.81 -10.55
C SER A 4 -10.54 12.52 -11.24
N TRP A 5 -10.93 11.37 -10.71
CA TRP A 5 -10.69 10.06 -11.32
C TRP A 5 -11.32 9.98 -12.75
N TYR A 6 -12.57 10.44 -12.93
CA TYR A 6 -13.20 10.46 -14.26
C TYR A 6 -12.46 11.37 -15.24
N ARG A 7 -12.09 12.59 -14.83
CA ARG A 7 -11.32 13.52 -15.66
C ARG A 7 -9.98 12.93 -16.09
N GLN A 8 -9.27 12.30 -15.15
CA GLN A 8 -8.01 11.64 -15.47
C GLN A 8 -8.19 10.52 -16.50
N ASN A 9 -9.16 9.62 -16.30
CA ASN A 9 -9.46 8.55 -17.25
C ASN A 9 -9.92 9.12 -18.63
N ALA A 10 -10.67 10.21 -18.65
CA ALA A 10 -11.09 10.86 -19.89
C ALA A 10 -9.90 11.45 -20.66
N ASN A 11 -8.95 12.04 -19.97
CA ASN A 11 -7.72 12.56 -20.57
C ASN A 11 -6.80 11.44 -21.07
N ASP A 12 -6.72 10.33 -20.32
CA ASP A 12 -5.80 9.24 -20.64
C ASP A 12 -6.32 8.28 -21.71
N PHE A 13 -7.64 8.01 -21.73
CA PHE A 13 -8.26 6.97 -22.56
C PHE A 13 -9.41 7.45 -23.45
N GLY A 14 -9.78 8.72 -23.35
CA GLY A 14 -10.88 9.35 -24.10
C GLY A 14 -12.23 9.26 -23.39
N LEU A 15 -13.11 10.24 -23.68
CA LEU A 15 -14.42 10.43 -23.03
C LEU A 15 -15.33 9.20 -23.09
N VAL A 16 -15.43 8.55 -24.24
CA VAL A 16 -16.32 7.38 -24.44
C VAL A 16 -15.93 6.23 -23.53
N ARG A 17 -14.62 5.91 -23.47
CA ARG A 17 -14.11 4.83 -22.61
C ARG A 17 -14.27 5.18 -21.13
N ALA A 18 -13.94 6.39 -20.72
CA ALA A 18 -14.09 6.86 -19.35
C ALA A 18 -15.56 6.82 -18.89
N THR A 19 -16.52 7.24 -19.76
CA THR A 19 -17.95 7.20 -19.44
C THR A 19 -18.46 5.75 -19.29
N ARG A 20 -18.05 4.84 -20.18
CA ARG A 20 -18.40 3.41 -20.06
C ARG A 20 -17.82 2.80 -18.77
N LEU A 21 -16.58 3.14 -18.43
CA LEU A 21 -15.94 2.70 -17.19
C LEU A 21 -16.69 3.22 -15.97
N LEU A 22 -17.05 4.53 -15.95
CA LEU A 22 -17.83 5.13 -14.86
C LEU A 22 -19.19 4.45 -14.69
N ALA A 23 -19.92 4.24 -15.79
CA ALA A 23 -21.21 3.54 -15.75
C ALA A 23 -21.06 2.12 -15.19
N HIS A 24 -20.03 1.39 -15.60
CA HIS A 24 -19.72 0.06 -15.06
C HIS A 24 -19.40 0.11 -13.56
N VAL A 25 -18.57 1.05 -13.09
CA VAL A 25 -18.25 1.24 -11.67
C VAL A 25 -19.51 1.54 -10.85
N VAL A 26 -20.36 2.46 -11.32
CA VAL A 26 -21.61 2.83 -10.63
C VAL A 26 -22.55 1.62 -10.53
N TRP A 27 -22.76 0.92 -11.64
CA TRP A 27 -23.61 -0.27 -11.65
C TRP A 27 -23.09 -1.37 -10.71
N ARG A 28 -21.77 -1.65 -10.75
CA ARG A 28 -21.15 -2.67 -9.85
C ARG A 28 -21.26 -2.27 -8.39
N ARG A 29 -21.08 -1.00 -8.06
CA ARG A 29 -21.26 -0.50 -6.69
C ARG A 29 -22.70 -0.65 -6.22
N ALA A 30 -23.68 -0.29 -7.05
CA ALA A 30 -25.11 -0.45 -6.75
C ALA A 30 -25.45 -1.93 -6.50
N TYR A 31 -24.99 -2.83 -7.37
CA TYR A 31 -25.19 -4.28 -7.23
C TYR A 31 -24.61 -4.83 -5.91
N VAL A 32 -23.37 -4.44 -5.58
CA VAL A 32 -22.73 -4.91 -4.33
C VAL A 32 -23.44 -4.34 -3.10
N ASN A 33 -23.84 -3.06 -3.13
CA ASN A 33 -24.54 -2.43 -2.02
C ASN A 33 -25.92 -3.05 -1.79
N MET A 34 -26.66 -3.37 -2.86
CA MET A 34 -27.91 -4.10 -2.76
C MET A 34 -27.70 -5.50 -2.14
N GLY A 35 -26.69 -6.22 -2.58
CA GLY A 35 -26.32 -7.51 -1.98
C GLY A 35 -25.95 -7.39 -0.49
N ASN A 36 -25.24 -6.34 -0.10
CA ASN A 36 -24.91 -6.08 1.31
C ASN A 36 -26.13 -5.73 2.18
N ALA A 37 -27.19 -5.16 1.58
CA ALA A 37 -28.43 -4.86 2.27
C ALA A 37 -29.34 -6.09 2.45
N LEU A 38 -29.31 -7.01 1.47
CA LEU A 38 -30.25 -8.16 1.39
C LEU A 38 -29.69 -9.45 1.99
N PHE A 39 -28.37 -9.63 1.99
CA PHE A 39 -27.76 -10.91 2.40
C PHE A 39 -27.00 -10.82 3.71
N ARG A 40 -26.82 -11.97 4.35
CA ARG A 40 -26.08 -12.10 5.62
C ARG A 40 -24.65 -11.58 5.49
N THR A 41 -24.17 -10.97 6.56
CA THR A 41 -22.77 -10.56 6.74
C THR A 41 -21.84 -11.76 6.64
N ARG A 42 -20.82 -11.65 5.79
CA ARG A 42 -19.77 -12.65 5.58
C ARG A 42 -18.37 -12.10 5.71
N VAL A 43 -18.22 -10.79 5.51
CA VAL A 43 -16.92 -10.11 5.55
C VAL A 43 -16.94 -8.92 6.50
N GLU A 44 -15.77 -8.60 7.03
CA GLU A 44 -15.55 -7.50 7.96
C GLU A 44 -14.27 -6.76 7.58
N CYS A 45 -14.27 -5.44 7.71
CA CYS A 45 -13.09 -4.62 7.53
C CYS A 45 -12.42 -4.35 8.88
N PRO A 46 -11.22 -4.86 9.15
CA PRO A 46 -10.54 -4.63 10.42
C PRO A 46 -10.09 -3.17 10.59
N CYS A 47 -9.90 -2.41 9.49
CA CYS A 47 -9.45 -1.03 9.54
C CYS A 47 -10.53 -0.05 10.05
N CYS A 48 -11.82 -0.33 9.79
CA CYS A 48 -12.89 0.61 10.14
C CYS A 48 -14.13 -0.06 10.78
N GLY A 49 -14.11 -1.36 11.00
CA GLY A 49 -15.23 -2.11 11.59
C GLY A 49 -16.45 -2.28 10.68
N TRP A 50 -16.38 -1.90 9.39
CA TRP A 50 -17.48 -2.14 8.46
C TRP A 50 -17.74 -3.64 8.25
N ARG A 51 -19.03 -4.03 8.17
CA ARG A 51 -19.47 -5.41 7.96
C ARG A 51 -20.46 -5.50 6.81
N GLY A 52 -20.38 -6.57 6.00
CA GLY A 52 -21.29 -6.78 4.89
C GLY A 52 -21.16 -8.18 4.28
N ASN A 53 -21.91 -8.41 3.20
CA ASN A 53 -21.84 -9.67 2.48
C ASN A 53 -20.54 -9.79 1.67
N ARG A 54 -20.10 -8.70 1.05
CA ARG A 54 -18.86 -8.62 0.27
C ARG A 54 -18.34 -7.18 0.17
N PHE A 55 -17.05 -7.03 -0.12
CA PHE A 55 -16.43 -5.75 -0.45
C PHE A 55 -16.78 -5.30 -1.88
N LEU A 56 -16.56 -4.01 -2.18
CA LEU A 56 -16.68 -3.47 -3.53
C LEU A 56 -15.62 -4.07 -4.44
N ASP A 57 -15.92 -4.10 -5.74
CA ASP A 57 -14.90 -4.39 -6.73
C ASP A 57 -14.05 -3.12 -6.98
N TYR A 58 -12.74 -3.30 -7.11
CA TYR A 58 -11.83 -2.26 -7.58
C TYR A 58 -11.71 -2.39 -9.10
N ILE A 59 -12.12 -1.34 -9.81
CA ILE A 59 -12.27 -1.36 -11.26
C ILE A 59 -11.43 -0.23 -11.85
N GLU A 60 -10.49 -0.60 -12.69
CA GLU A 60 -9.65 0.28 -13.47
C GLU A 60 -9.73 -0.06 -14.95
N MET A 61 -9.17 0.82 -15.79
CA MET A 61 -9.10 0.57 -17.22
C MET A 61 -8.26 -0.68 -17.50
N GLY A 62 -8.92 -1.71 -18.03
CA GLY A 62 -8.25 -2.96 -18.42
C GLY A 62 -8.25 -4.07 -17.37
N TYR A 63 -8.58 -3.80 -16.09
CA TYR A 63 -8.67 -4.86 -15.09
C TYR A 63 -9.70 -4.60 -13.99
N THR A 64 -10.13 -5.67 -13.36
CA THR A 64 -11.05 -5.63 -12.21
C THR A 64 -10.60 -6.60 -11.14
N VAL A 65 -10.43 -6.09 -9.92
CA VAL A 65 -10.18 -6.91 -8.72
C VAL A 65 -11.47 -7.05 -7.93
N LYS A 66 -12.07 -8.23 -7.97
CA LYS A 66 -13.33 -8.51 -7.28
C LYS A 66 -13.13 -8.54 -5.76
N ASN A 67 -14.13 -8.05 -5.01
CA ASN A 67 -14.17 -8.12 -3.55
C ASN A 67 -12.95 -7.43 -2.89
N ALA A 68 -12.54 -6.29 -3.42
CA ALA A 68 -11.26 -5.64 -3.10
C ALA A 68 -11.37 -4.52 -2.07
N ALA A 69 -12.25 -3.53 -2.30
CA ALA A 69 -12.25 -2.26 -1.58
C ALA A 69 -13.37 -2.16 -0.53
N CYS A 70 -13.05 -1.69 0.66
CA CYS A 70 -14.05 -1.46 1.70
C CYS A 70 -14.96 -0.28 1.33
N PRO A 71 -16.31 -0.42 1.41
CA PRO A 71 -17.21 0.68 1.09
C PRO A 71 -17.07 1.91 2.00
N ARG A 72 -16.53 1.74 3.22
CA ARG A 72 -16.41 2.82 4.22
C ARG A 72 -15.06 3.52 4.17
N CYS A 73 -13.95 2.76 4.16
CA CYS A 73 -12.60 3.33 4.29
C CYS A 73 -11.70 3.08 3.09
N ASP A 74 -12.22 2.48 2.04
CA ASP A 74 -11.51 2.12 0.80
C ASP A 74 -10.27 1.21 1.00
N SER A 75 -10.16 0.55 2.17
CA SER A 75 -9.07 -0.40 2.41
C SER A 75 -9.15 -1.57 1.44
N HIS A 76 -8.03 -1.87 0.79
CA HIS A 76 -7.86 -3.04 -0.06
C HIS A 76 -7.41 -4.26 0.76
N SER A 77 -7.37 -5.43 0.11
CA SER A 77 -6.92 -6.70 0.71
C SER A 77 -5.60 -6.54 1.47
N ARG A 78 -4.58 -5.95 0.83
CA ARG A 78 -3.26 -5.69 1.40
C ARG A 78 -3.31 -4.79 2.64
N HIS A 79 -4.10 -3.69 2.60
CA HIS A 79 -4.23 -2.79 3.76
C HIS A 79 -4.85 -3.49 4.96
N ARG A 80 -5.86 -4.36 4.74
CA ARG A 80 -6.48 -5.14 5.80
C ARG A 80 -5.51 -6.17 6.40
N ALA A 81 -4.72 -6.82 5.55
CA ALA A 81 -3.70 -7.76 5.98
C ALA A 81 -2.61 -7.10 6.80
N LEU A 82 -2.06 -6.00 6.31
CA LEU A 82 -1.03 -5.21 7.00
C LEU A 82 -1.55 -4.61 8.31
N PHE A 83 -2.81 -4.12 8.33
CA PHE A 83 -3.45 -3.66 9.56
C PHE A 83 -3.47 -4.74 10.64
N LEU A 84 -3.89 -5.95 10.27
CA LEU A 84 -3.93 -7.08 11.20
C LEU A 84 -2.53 -7.48 11.68
N TRP A 85 -1.57 -7.54 10.78
CA TRP A 85 -0.19 -7.86 11.12
C TRP A 85 0.44 -6.80 12.01
N LEU A 86 0.30 -5.51 11.68
CA LEU A 86 0.81 -4.40 12.48
C LEU A 86 0.25 -4.43 13.92
N ARG A 87 -1.03 -4.76 14.09
CA ARG A 87 -1.64 -4.88 15.42
C ARG A 87 -1.25 -6.14 16.15
N LYS A 88 -1.38 -7.31 15.52
CA LYS A 88 -1.26 -8.60 16.20
C LYS A 88 0.17 -9.06 16.38
N SER A 89 0.99 -8.92 15.33
CA SER A 89 2.33 -9.48 15.29
C SER A 89 3.40 -8.43 15.56
N TYR A 90 3.29 -7.26 14.95
CA TYR A 90 4.26 -6.18 15.12
C TYR A 90 4.00 -5.36 16.38
N GLN A 91 2.75 -5.33 16.87
CA GLN A 91 2.31 -4.57 18.05
C GLN A 91 2.69 -3.09 17.93
N ILE A 92 2.22 -2.44 16.87
CA ILE A 92 2.60 -1.06 16.51
C ILE A 92 2.35 -0.07 17.64
N GLU A 93 1.32 -0.28 18.44
CA GLU A 93 0.94 0.54 19.60
C GLU A 93 1.99 0.58 20.71
N THR A 94 2.92 -0.38 20.72
CA THR A 94 4.03 -0.42 21.71
C THR A 94 5.33 0.17 21.17
N LYS A 95 5.34 0.65 19.93
CA LYS A 95 6.54 1.20 19.30
C LYS A 95 6.72 2.66 19.66
N SER A 96 7.98 3.07 19.74
CA SER A 96 8.36 4.45 20.05
C SER A 96 9.44 4.97 19.10
N GLY A 97 9.66 6.27 19.10
CA GLY A 97 10.68 6.94 18.29
C GLY A 97 10.10 7.62 17.06
N THR A 98 10.81 7.59 15.94
CA THR A 98 10.44 8.32 14.71
C THR A 98 10.04 7.37 13.60
N ALA A 99 8.84 7.53 13.04
CA ALA A 99 8.36 6.77 11.89
C ALA A 99 8.25 7.67 10.64
N LEU A 100 8.83 7.22 9.53
CA LEU A 100 8.69 7.83 8.22
C LEU A 100 7.71 7.00 7.38
N LEU A 101 6.56 7.60 7.04
CA LEU A 101 5.47 6.94 6.32
C LEU A 101 5.42 7.50 4.90
N PHE A 102 5.90 6.72 3.92
CA PHE A 102 5.89 7.11 2.50
C PHE A 102 4.57 6.76 1.83
N ALA A 103 4.00 7.71 1.06
CA ALA A 103 2.71 7.59 0.38
C ALA A 103 1.63 6.99 1.32
N PRO A 104 1.37 7.57 2.50
CA PRO A 104 0.60 6.95 3.56
C PRO A 104 -0.82 6.65 3.11
N GLU A 105 -1.25 5.40 3.32
CA GLU A 105 -2.62 4.96 3.01
C GLU A 105 -3.60 5.45 4.06
N THR A 106 -4.61 6.19 3.63
CA THR A 106 -5.68 6.71 4.51
C THR A 106 -6.36 5.63 5.34
N ALA A 107 -6.47 4.42 4.80
CA ALA A 107 -7.08 3.28 5.48
C ALA A 107 -6.32 2.82 6.74
N LEU A 108 -5.01 3.07 6.81
CA LEU A 108 -4.15 2.75 7.96
C LEU A 108 -3.98 3.93 8.93
N GLY A 109 -4.46 5.13 8.56
CA GLY A 109 -4.34 6.34 9.37
C GLY A 109 -4.77 6.16 10.83
N PRO A 110 -5.95 5.59 11.13
CA PRO A 110 -6.39 5.34 12.51
C PRO A 110 -5.44 4.43 13.31
N LEU A 111 -4.76 3.49 12.63
CA LEU A 111 -3.82 2.59 13.30
C LEU A 111 -2.54 3.34 13.73
N TRP A 112 -2.01 4.20 12.88
CA TRP A 112 -0.84 5.03 13.23
C TRP A 112 -1.10 5.93 14.43
N GLN A 113 -2.35 6.39 14.61
CA GLN A 113 -2.75 7.21 15.75
C GLN A 113 -2.78 6.42 17.08
N THR A 114 -2.82 5.09 17.07
CA THR A 114 -2.75 4.28 18.30
C THR A 114 -1.33 4.15 18.85
N ALA A 115 -0.32 4.43 18.05
CA ALA A 115 1.09 4.40 18.46
C ALA A 115 1.52 5.77 19.02
N THR A 116 1.06 6.11 20.22
CA THR A 116 1.21 7.45 20.83
C THR A 116 2.66 7.86 21.08
N ASP A 117 3.55 6.90 21.29
CA ASP A 117 4.97 7.14 21.55
C ASP A 117 5.82 7.15 20.26
N LEU A 118 5.15 7.01 19.10
CA LEU A 118 5.77 7.00 17.79
C LEU A 118 5.48 8.32 17.07
N GLN A 119 6.47 9.18 16.93
CA GLN A 119 6.35 10.41 16.15
C GLN A 119 6.31 10.06 14.66
N THR A 120 5.16 10.22 14.01
CA THR A 120 4.97 9.89 12.61
C THR A 120 5.17 11.11 11.71
N TYR A 121 5.87 10.94 10.58
CA TYR A 121 5.97 11.91 9.49
C TYR A 121 5.39 11.31 8.22
N ARG A 122 4.32 11.90 7.71
CA ARG A 122 3.64 11.47 6.48
C ARG A 122 4.25 12.18 5.28
N ILE A 123 4.88 11.43 4.40
CA ILE A 123 5.75 11.92 3.34
C ILE A 123 5.18 11.52 1.98
N ASP A 124 5.11 12.48 1.06
CA ASP A 124 4.74 12.22 -0.34
C ASP A 124 5.43 13.23 -1.26
N VAL A 125 5.51 12.92 -2.56
CA VAL A 125 5.93 13.86 -3.59
C VAL A 125 4.81 14.81 -4.00
N GLU A 126 3.55 14.44 -3.74
CA GLU A 126 2.37 15.23 -4.02
C GLU A 126 1.81 15.86 -2.75
N SER A 127 1.44 17.14 -2.82
CA SER A 127 0.77 17.82 -1.74
C SER A 127 -0.67 17.29 -1.59
N ARG A 128 -0.92 16.55 -0.51
CA ARG A 128 -2.23 16.05 -0.11
C ARG A 128 -2.54 16.51 1.32
N ARG A 129 -3.82 16.52 1.67
CA ARG A 129 -4.29 17.04 2.97
C ARG A 129 -3.65 16.38 4.20
N ASP A 130 -3.24 15.14 4.05
CA ASP A 130 -2.67 14.30 5.11
C ASP A 130 -1.15 14.14 5.03
N VAL A 131 -0.48 14.89 4.13
CA VAL A 131 0.98 14.90 3.98
C VAL A 131 1.57 16.05 4.80
N GLU A 132 2.59 15.74 5.59
CA GLU A 132 3.29 16.68 6.47
C GLU A 132 4.63 17.12 5.90
N VAL A 133 5.27 16.23 5.14
CA VAL A 133 6.57 16.48 4.51
C VAL A 133 6.46 16.22 3.02
N LEU A 134 6.67 17.25 2.22
CA LEU A 134 6.73 17.13 0.77
C LEU A 134 8.17 16.79 0.38
N ALA A 135 8.43 15.54 0.00
CA ALA A 135 9.77 15.08 -0.35
C ALA A 135 9.76 13.90 -1.33
N ASP A 136 10.80 13.87 -2.16
CA ASP A 136 11.11 12.72 -3.00
C ASP A 136 11.92 11.70 -2.20
N ILE A 137 11.48 10.43 -2.20
CA ILE A 137 12.17 9.34 -1.52
C ILE A 137 13.62 9.15 -2.00
N MET A 138 13.94 9.60 -3.21
CA MET A 138 15.31 9.59 -3.74
C MET A 138 16.20 10.70 -3.15
N HIS A 139 15.60 11.72 -2.49
CA HIS A 139 16.32 12.88 -1.94
C HIS A 139 15.72 13.31 -0.60
N LEU A 140 15.88 12.47 0.42
CA LEU A 140 15.24 12.68 1.72
C LEU A 140 15.90 13.82 2.53
N PRO A 141 15.11 14.79 3.03
CA PRO A 141 15.61 15.93 3.82
C PRO A 141 15.83 15.57 5.30
N PHE A 142 16.12 14.32 5.60
CA PHE A 142 16.37 13.85 6.96
C PHE A 142 17.84 13.51 7.17
N SER A 143 18.30 13.68 8.39
CA SER A 143 19.66 13.23 8.79
C SER A 143 19.77 11.72 8.75
N SER A 144 21.01 11.21 8.72
CA SER A 144 21.24 9.77 8.81
C SER A 144 20.86 9.24 10.19
N ASN A 145 20.37 7.97 10.24
CA ASN A 145 20.07 7.26 11.48
C ASN A 145 19.06 7.97 12.41
N VAL A 146 17.96 8.48 11.85
CA VAL A 146 16.89 9.16 12.60
C VAL A 146 15.62 8.33 12.73
N ALA A 147 15.36 7.42 11.80
CA ALA A 147 14.10 6.67 11.76
C ALA A 147 14.22 5.34 12.50
N THR A 148 13.38 5.12 13.51
CA THR A 148 13.20 3.82 14.16
C THR A 148 12.28 2.92 13.34
N LEU A 149 11.39 3.51 12.55
CA LEU A 149 10.50 2.80 11.64
C LEU A 149 10.39 3.53 10.30
N ILE A 150 10.48 2.78 9.22
CA ILE A 150 10.15 3.26 7.88
C ILE A 150 9.04 2.38 7.31
N TRP A 151 7.98 3.01 6.82
CA TRP A 151 6.89 2.39 6.09
C TRP A 151 6.97 2.80 4.62
N CYS A 152 7.23 1.83 3.73
CA CYS A 152 7.37 2.05 2.29
C CYS A 152 6.58 0.98 1.53
N HIS A 153 5.32 1.27 1.23
CA HIS A 153 4.38 0.31 0.70
C HIS A 153 3.91 0.75 -0.69
N HIS A 154 4.24 -0.03 -1.75
CA HIS A 154 3.94 0.28 -3.15
C HIS A 154 4.43 1.65 -3.64
N VAL A 155 5.64 2.04 -3.25
CA VAL A 155 6.27 3.30 -3.67
C VAL A 155 7.40 3.06 -4.67
N LEU A 156 8.21 2.02 -4.42
CA LEU A 156 9.44 1.78 -5.18
C LEU A 156 9.19 1.44 -6.65
N GLU A 157 8.01 0.94 -6.99
CA GLU A 157 7.60 0.68 -8.38
C GLU A 157 7.49 1.94 -9.23
N GLN A 158 7.23 3.09 -8.58
CA GLN A 158 6.89 4.35 -9.25
C GLN A 158 8.07 5.29 -9.40
N VAL A 159 9.14 5.11 -8.60
CA VAL A 159 10.30 6.01 -8.62
C VAL A 159 11.20 5.76 -9.84
N SER A 160 11.92 6.79 -10.29
CA SER A 160 12.80 6.66 -11.45
C SER A 160 14.05 5.81 -11.15
N ASP A 161 14.60 5.91 -9.93
CA ASP A 161 15.76 5.15 -9.47
C ASP A 161 15.48 4.54 -8.09
N ASP A 162 15.05 3.28 -8.07
CA ASP A 162 14.76 2.55 -6.83
C ASP A 162 16.02 2.24 -6.02
N ARG A 163 17.17 2.10 -6.66
CA ARG A 163 18.45 1.90 -5.97
C ARG A 163 18.86 3.14 -5.20
N LEU A 164 18.65 4.34 -5.76
CA LEU A 164 18.87 5.59 -5.05
C LEU A 164 17.89 5.73 -3.88
N ALA A 165 16.60 5.44 -4.10
CA ALA A 165 15.59 5.44 -3.04
C ALA A 165 15.98 4.49 -1.89
N LEU A 166 16.37 3.25 -2.20
CA LEU A 166 16.81 2.28 -1.20
C LEU A 166 18.05 2.74 -0.42
N ARG A 167 19.03 3.37 -1.09
CA ARG A 167 20.19 4.00 -0.40
C ARG A 167 19.75 5.09 0.56
N GLN A 168 18.76 5.92 0.19
CA GLN A 168 18.23 6.95 1.07
C GLN A 168 17.49 6.34 2.27
N LEU A 169 16.65 5.34 2.06
CA LEU A 169 15.98 4.61 3.14
C LEU A 169 17.00 3.98 4.09
N HIS A 170 18.03 3.36 3.55
CA HIS A 170 19.12 2.79 4.36
C HIS A 170 19.87 3.87 5.16
N ARG A 171 20.15 5.02 4.54
CA ARG A 171 20.84 6.12 5.21
C ARG A 171 20.07 6.65 6.42
N VAL A 172 18.76 6.89 6.27
CA VAL A 172 17.94 7.50 7.32
C VAL A 172 17.49 6.51 8.39
N LEU A 173 17.47 5.20 8.09
CA LEU A 173 17.11 4.16 9.06
C LEU A 173 18.18 4.07 10.16
N MET A 174 17.76 3.97 11.41
CA MET A 174 18.64 3.76 12.55
C MET A 174 19.34 2.41 12.44
N LYS A 175 20.61 2.38 12.82
CA LYS A 175 21.39 1.14 12.91
C LYS A 175 20.84 0.28 14.06
N GLU A 176 20.84 -1.03 13.89
CA GLU A 176 20.44 -2.05 14.88
C GLU A 176 18.95 -2.03 15.27
N THR A 177 18.42 -0.89 15.69
CA THR A 177 17.05 -0.77 16.21
C THR A 177 16.02 -0.42 15.14
N GLY A 178 16.45 0.21 14.03
CA GLY A 178 15.57 0.63 12.96
C GLY A 178 14.96 -0.53 12.18
N ARG A 179 13.72 -0.36 11.75
CA ARG A 179 12.97 -1.35 10.96
C ARG A 179 12.39 -0.67 9.72
N LEU A 180 12.70 -1.22 8.55
CA LEU A 180 12.02 -0.87 7.31
C LEU A 180 10.98 -1.95 7.02
N ILE A 181 9.71 -1.56 6.91
CA ILE A 181 8.64 -2.42 6.43
C ILE A 181 8.35 -2.00 4.99
N VAL A 182 8.61 -2.89 4.05
CA VAL A 182 8.50 -2.59 2.63
C VAL A 182 7.74 -3.69 1.90
N SER A 183 6.90 -3.29 0.97
CA SER A 183 6.29 -4.18 0.00
C SER A 183 6.20 -3.50 -1.36
N ALA A 184 6.20 -4.32 -2.38
CA ALA A 184 6.03 -3.92 -3.76
C ALA A 184 5.14 -4.94 -4.46
N GLY A 185 4.50 -4.54 -5.55
CA GLY A 185 3.73 -5.45 -6.38
C GLY A 185 4.63 -6.45 -7.07
N GLU A 186 4.85 -7.61 -6.45
CA GLU A 186 5.65 -8.67 -7.03
C GLU A 186 4.84 -9.50 -8.03
N SER A 187 5.44 -9.77 -9.15
CA SER A 187 4.94 -10.70 -10.16
C SER A 187 5.64 -12.07 -10.01
N SER A 188 5.05 -13.10 -10.61
CA SER A 188 5.64 -14.45 -10.65
C SER A 188 6.92 -14.56 -11.51
N HIS A 189 7.41 -13.45 -12.06
CA HIS A 189 8.65 -13.43 -12.84
C HIS A 189 9.86 -13.55 -11.92
N SER A 190 10.91 -14.20 -12.42
CA SER A 190 12.16 -14.36 -11.68
C SER A 190 12.96 -13.06 -11.55
N SER A 191 12.80 -12.13 -12.49
CA SER A 191 13.53 -10.86 -12.52
C SER A 191 12.61 -9.66 -12.68
N THR A 192 13.02 -8.56 -12.06
CA THR A 192 12.38 -7.25 -12.20
C THR A 192 12.40 -6.79 -13.66
N ARG A 193 11.25 -6.29 -14.12
CA ARG A 193 11.08 -5.70 -15.46
C ARG A 193 11.02 -4.19 -15.34
N GLU A 194 11.95 -3.50 -16.00
CA GLU A 194 11.95 -2.05 -16.12
C GLU A 194 11.19 -1.62 -17.37
N PHE A 195 10.28 -0.66 -17.24
CA PHE A 195 9.48 -0.15 -18.36
C PHE A 195 10.10 1.10 -19.02
N GLY A 196 11.18 1.65 -18.41
CA GLY A 196 11.87 2.85 -18.91
C GLY A 196 11.10 4.16 -18.72
N ARG A 197 9.79 4.09 -18.62
CA ARG A 197 8.87 5.22 -18.38
C ARG A 197 7.71 4.77 -17.49
N SER A 198 6.99 5.74 -16.93
CA SER A 198 5.77 5.46 -16.18
C SER A 198 4.70 4.87 -17.11
N GLU A 199 4.20 3.68 -16.79
CA GLU A 199 3.15 2.99 -17.54
C GLU A 199 1.78 3.29 -16.92
N LYS A 200 0.97 4.12 -17.58
CA LYS A 200 -0.38 4.50 -17.12
C LYS A 200 -1.30 3.29 -16.90
N ALA A 201 -1.22 2.29 -17.78
CA ALA A 201 -1.99 1.05 -17.66
C ALA A 201 -1.60 0.19 -16.42
N LEU A 202 -0.47 0.49 -15.79
CA LEU A 202 0.05 -0.16 -14.59
C LEU A 202 0.09 0.83 -13.40
N SER A 203 -0.88 1.70 -13.28
CA SER A 203 -1.01 2.66 -12.19
C SER A 203 0.19 3.61 -12.03
N GLY A 204 0.85 3.93 -13.13
CA GLY A 204 2.02 4.81 -13.15
C GLY A 204 3.35 4.12 -12.82
N ASN A 205 3.38 2.80 -12.68
CA ASN A 205 4.59 2.06 -12.35
C ASN A 205 5.63 2.18 -13.47
N ARG A 206 6.89 2.30 -13.07
CA ARG A 206 8.08 2.28 -13.95
C ARG A 206 8.72 0.91 -14.01
N ARG A 207 8.36 0.03 -13.08
CA ARG A 207 8.83 -1.37 -13.02
C ARG A 207 7.78 -2.29 -12.41
N SER A 208 7.96 -3.56 -12.69
CA SER A 208 7.29 -4.65 -12.01
C SER A 208 8.36 -5.56 -11.41
N TYR A 209 8.36 -5.67 -10.10
CA TYR A 209 9.31 -6.51 -9.39
C TYR A 209 9.03 -7.99 -9.63
N GLY A 210 10.12 -8.76 -9.75
CA GLY A 210 10.11 -10.20 -9.71
C GLY A 210 10.49 -10.73 -8.34
N THR A 211 10.73 -12.04 -8.25
CA THR A 211 11.21 -12.69 -7.01
C THR A 211 12.61 -12.23 -6.60
N ASP A 212 13.30 -11.45 -7.45
CA ASP A 212 14.59 -10.81 -7.19
C ASP A 212 14.48 -9.54 -6.31
N PHE A 213 13.30 -9.13 -5.90
CA PHE A 213 13.13 -7.93 -5.07
C PHE A 213 13.88 -8.02 -3.74
N SER A 214 13.85 -9.18 -3.09
CA SER A 214 14.63 -9.40 -1.85
C SER A 214 16.14 -9.25 -2.08
N ALA A 215 16.66 -9.67 -3.22
CA ALA A 215 18.06 -9.48 -3.58
C ALA A 215 18.41 -7.99 -3.74
N ARG A 216 17.54 -7.19 -4.35
CA ARG A 216 17.73 -5.71 -4.45
C ARG A 216 17.78 -5.03 -3.08
N LEU A 217 16.96 -5.48 -2.14
CA LEU A 217 17.00 -4.98 -0.76
C LEU A 217 18.34 -5.34 -0.07
N ASN A 218 18.82 -6.57 -0.26
CA ASN A 218 20.13 -7.01 0.26
C ASN A 218 21.28 -6.20 -0.36
N GLU A 219 21.27 -5.96 -1.67
CA GLU A 219 22.26 -5.14 -2.38
C GLU A 219 22.32 -3.70 -1.84
N ALA A 220 21.21 -3.18 -1.33
CA ALA A 220 21.15 -1.86 -0.71
C ALA A 220 21.68 -1.84 0.75
N GLY A 221 22.13 -2.97 1.30
CA GLY A 221 22.75 -3.08 2.63
C GLY A 221 21.77 -3.50 3.74
N PHE A 222 20.59 -4.01 3.39
CA PHE A 222 19.64 -4.51 4.38
C PHE A 222 19.82 -6.02 4.63
N ALA A 223 19.67 -6.45 5.88
CA ALA A 223 19.31 -7.84 6.20
C ALA A 223 17.80 -7.97 6.04
N VAL A 224 17.35 -8.90 5.19
CA VAL A 224 15.98 -8.98 4.70
C VAL A 224 15.29 -10.24 5.22
N GLN A 225 14.13 -10.06 5.83
CA GLN A 225 13.23 -11.15 6.20
C GLN A 225 11.92 -11.00 5.44
N GLN A 226 11.61 -11.97 4.58
CA GLN A 226 10.27 -12.04 3.98
C GLN A 226 9.28 -12.52 5.03
N LEU A 227 8.14 -11.84 5.12
CA LEU A 227 7.11 -12.12 6.10
C LEU A 227 5.80 -12.53 5.43
N ASN A 228 5.00 -13.29 6.18
CA ASN A 228 3.63 -13.63 5.87
C ASN A 228 2.71 -13.03 6.94
N TYR A 229 1.47 -12.77 6.56
CA TYR A 229 0.48 -12.17 7.47
C TYR A 229 0.06 -13.07 8.63
N ASN A 230 0.42 -14.35 8.60
CA ASN A 230 0.12 -15.34 9.64
C ASN A 230 -1.38 -15.37 10.03
N LEU A 231 -2.25 -15.35 9.03
CA LEU A 231 -3.70 -15.37 9.19
C LEU A 231 -4.25 -16.79 8.95
N SER A 232 -5.18 -17.20 9.79
CA SER A 232 -5.92 -18.44 9.61
C SER A 232 -6.80 -18.39 8.34
N ALA A 233 -7.24 -19.54 7.84
CA ALA A 233 -8.15 -19.61 6.69
C ALA A 233 -9.47 -18.87 6.95
N ASP A 234 -9.97 -18.89 8.19
CA ASP A 234 -11.18 -18.17 8.58
C ASP A 234 -10.99 -16.66 8.59
N GLU A 235 -9.85 -16.18 9.11
CA GLU A 235 -9.50 -14.75 9.07
C GLU A 235 -9.33 -14.27 7.64
N ARG A 236 -8.69 -15.06 6.76
CA ARG A 236 -8.55 -14.72 5.34
C ARG A 236 -9.90 -14.57 4.66
N ARG A 237 -10.85 -15.48 4.93
CA ARG A 237 -12.21 -15.37 4.42
C ARG A 237 -12.95 -14.19 5.00
N ARG A 238 -12.93 -14.02 6.33
CA ARG A 238 -13.61 -12.96 7.06
C ARG A 238 -13.18 -11.57 6.62
N TYR A 239 -11.86 -11.35 6.46
CA TYR A 239 -11.31 -10.06 6.09
C TYR A 239 -11.05 -9.91 4.58
N ALA A 240 -11.39 -10.95 3.78
CA ALA A 240 -11.11 -11.04 2.35
C ALA A 240 -9.67 -10.65 2.03
N VAL A 241 -8.74 -11.26 2.72
CA VAL A 241 -7.29 -11.04 2.57
C VAL A 241 -6.72 -12.05 1.58
N ARG A 242 -5.85 -11.56 0.70
CA ARG A 242 -4.98 -12.33 -0.17
C ARG A 242 -3.56 -12.23 0.34
N ASP A 243 -2.77 -13.27 0.12
CA ASP A 243 -1.34 -13.21 0.42
C ASP A 243 -0.63 -12.36 -0.62
N GLU A 244 0.13 -11.42 -0.13
CA GLU A 244 1.10 -10.64 -0.88
C GLU A 244 2.37 -10.61 -0.03
N PRO A 245 3.56 -10.84 -0.61
CA PRO A 245 4.80 -10.80 0.15
C PRO A 245 5.09 -9.37 0.63
N PHE A 246 5.63 -9.27 1.83
CA PHE A 246 6.21 -8.03 2.34
C PHE A 246 7.45 -8.37 3.16
N TYR A 247 8.27 -7.37 3.40
CA TYR A 247 9.59 -7.57 3.97
C TYR A 247 9.80 -6.68 5.19
N LEU A 248 10.41 -7.28 6.20
CA LEU A 248 10.99 -6.58 7.34
C LEU A 248 12.50 -6.54 7.13
N CYS A 249 13.04 -5.34 7.07
CA CYS A 249 14.44 -5.12 6.80
C CYS A 249 15.09 -4.38 7.96
N VAL A 250 16.33 -4.77 8.28
CA VAL A 250 17.19 -4.09 9.25
C VAL A 250 18.46 -3.63 8.56
N LYS A 251 19.05 -2.56 9.05
CA LYS A 251 20.32 -2.05 8.55
C LYS A 251 21.46 -2.91 9.10
N ASN A 252 22.30 -3.44 8.20
CA ASN A 252 23.52 -4.17 8.56
C ASN A 252 24.60 -3.24 9.13
#